data_828c7208ab5ae23fc6b2ca72f14610ce
#
_entry.id   828c7208ab5ae23fc6b2ca72f14610ce
#
_cell.length_a   1.000
_cell.length_b   1.000
_cell.length_c   1.000
_cell.angle_alpha   90.00
_cell.angle_beta   90.00
_cell.angle_gamma   90.00
#
_symmetry.space_group_name_H-M   'P 1'
#
loop_
_entity.id
_entity.type
_entity.pdbx_description
1 polymer ?
#
loop_
_entity_poly.entity_id
_entity_poly.type
_entity_poly.pdbx_seq_one_letter_code
_entity_poly.pdbx_strand_id
1 'polypeptide(L)'
;MFDIVELSRLQFALTAMYHFLFVPLTLGMSFLLAIMETVYVISGKQIYKDMAKFWGKLFAINFALGVATGLTMEFQFGTNWSYYSHYVGDIFGAPLAIEGLMAFFLESTFVGLFLFGWDRLSKTQHLASTWLVALGSNFSALWILVANGWMQNPIASDFNFETMRMEMLSFSELVLNPVAQVKFVHTVAAGYCTGTMFILGISAYYLLRGRDRPFAKRSFAIAASFGIVSVLSVIVLGDESGYEMGDVQKTKLAAIEAEWETQPPPASFNLIAMPNSEKMKNEFAVEIPWLMGIITTRSIDTPVLGLKDLMAQHEVRIRNGIKAYALLKRLQAGDNDPAIRKAFDANKKDLGYGLLLKRYTPNVVDVSEEHIKAAAKDSIPKVGPLFWAFRIMVACGFLMLLIFGLSFWSVIRNRIGEKKWLLRLAMFGIPLPWIAVEAGWFVAEYGRQPWAIGEILPTAVAHSSLSIVDLIFSMALICGLYTLFLVIELFLMFKFARKGPSSLKTGRYHYEQQNISSENT
;
A
#
# COMPACT_ATOMS: atom_id res chain seq x y z
N MET A 1 0.79 -24.64 19.93
CA MET A 1 2.07 -23.98 20.22
C MET A 1 2.20 -22.87 19.20
N PHE A 2 2.47 -21.63 19.63
CA PHE A 2 2.63 -20.52 18.66
C PHE A 2 3.91 -20.74 17.85
N ASP A 3 3.81 -20.60 16.53
CA ASP A 3 4.95 -20.64 15.60
C ASP A 3 5.61 -19.26 15.57
N ILE A 4 6.93 -19.19 15.77
CA ILE A 4 7.72 -17.94 15.76
C ILE A 4 7.57 -17.21 14.42
N VAL A 5 7.56 -17.95 13.32
CA VAL A 5 7.40 -17.39 11.97
C VAL A 5 6.06 -16.68 11.83
N GLU A 6 4.98 -17.34 12.26
CA GLU A 6 3.63 -16.78 12.17
C GLU A 6 3.46 -15.57 13.11
N LEU A 7 4.05 -15.60 14.31
CA LEU A 7 4.03 -14.44 15.22
C LEU A 7 4.82 -13.26 14.65
N SER A 8 6.01 -13.50 14.07
CA SER A 8 6.81 -12.45 13.43
C SER A 8 6.08 -11.82 12.25
N ARG A 9 5.41 -12.64 11.43
CA ARG A 9 4.56 -12.17 10.32
C ARG A 9 3.40 -11.33 10.83
N LEU A 10 2.69 -11.80 11.86
CA LEU A 10 1.54 -11.11 12.44
C LEU A 10 1.97 -9.76 13.01
N GLN A 11 3.10 -9.70 13.73
CA GLN A 11 3.62 -8.45 14.28
C GLN A 11 3.92 -7.43 13.18
N PHE A 12 4.62 -7.82 12.12
CA PHE A 12 4.91 -6.93 11.01
C PHE A 12 3.64 -6.48 10.30
N ALA A 13 2.71 -7.40 10.05
CA ALA A 13 1.44 -7.11 9.41
C ALA A 13 0.62 -6.09 10.22
N LEU A 14 0.50 -6.27 11.54
CA LEU A 14 -0.19 -5.33 12.42
C LEU A 14 0.48 -3.96 12.40
N THR A 15 1.81 -3.89 12.48
CA THR A 15 2.54 -2.62 12.42
C THR A 15 2.31 -1.90 11.10
N ALA A 16 2.40 -2.61 9.97
CA ALA A 16 2.20 -2.04 8.64
C ALA A 16 0.76 -1.54 8.44
N MET A 17 -0.25 -2.33 8.83
CA MET A 17 -1.65 -1.95 8.71
C MET A 17 -1.99 -0.76 9.61
N TYR A 18 -1.55 -0.73 10.87
CA TYR A 18 -1.74 0.45 11.73
C TYR A 18 -1.07 1.70 11.15
N HIS A 19 0.16 1.59 10.64
CA HIS A 19 0.84 2.72 10.00
C HIS A 19 0.05 3.20 8.78
N PHE A 20 -0.49 2.29 8.00
CA PHE A 20 -1.22 2.62 6.77
C PHE A 20 -2.60 3.23 7.02
N LEU A 21 -3.09 3.31 8.25
CA LEU A 21 -4.25 4.13 8.60
C LEU A 21 -3.95 5.64 8.44
N PHE A 22 -2.69 6.07 8.60
CA PHE A 22 -2.28 7.47 8.54
C PHE A 22 -1.74 7.90 7.17
N VAL A 23 -0.97 7.03 6.51
CA VAL A 23 -0.25 7.35 5.25
C VAL A 23 -1.16 7.83 4.13
N PRO A 24 -2.26 7.15 3.76
CA PRO A 24 -3.09 7.56 2.63
C PRO A 24 -3.72 8.94 2.83
N LEU A 25 -4.09 9.26 4.07
CA LEU A 25 -4.66 10.57 4.38
C LEU A 25 -3.60 11.67 4.25
N THR A 26 -2.37 11.43 4.67
CA THR A 26 -1.23 12.36 4.48
C THR A 26 -1.01 12.64 3.00
N LEU A 27 -0.90 11.60 2.16
CA LEU A 27 -0.69 11.74 0.71
C LEU A 27 -1.79 12.55 0.05
N GLY A 28 -3.05 12.23 0.33
CA GLY A 28 -4.18 12.91 -0.31
C GLY A 28 -4.38 14.33 0.18
N MET A 29 -4.28 14.57 1.48
CA MET A 29 -4.49 15.91 2.03
C MET A 29 -3.38 16.88 1.66
N SER A 30 -2.12 16.47 1.59
CA SER A 30 -1.01 17.35 1.23
C SER A 30 -1.22 18.00 -0.14
N PHE A 31 -1.63 17.22 -1.15
CA PHE A 31 -1.96 17.74 -2.48
C PHE A 31 -3.20 18.63 -2.50
N LEU A 32 -4.26 18.24 -1.80
CA LEU A 32 -5.48 19.06 -1.71
C LEU A 32 -5.22 20.39 -1.03
N LEU A 33 -4.36 20.43 -0.01
CA LEU A 33 -3.91 21.66 0.63
C LEU A 33 -3.14 22.56 -0.33
N ALA A 34 -2.21 21.98 -1.08
CA ALA A 34 -1.44 22.73 -2.10
C ALA A 34 -2.35 23.30 -3.20
N ILE A 35 -3.36 22.55 -3.65
CA ILE A 35 -4.38 23.02 -4.60
C ILE A 35 -5.19 24.17 -3.98
N MET A 36 -5.72 24.02 -2.76
CA MET A 36 -6.51 25.07 -2.10
C MET A 36 -5.71 26.35 -1.90
N GLU A 37 -4.46 26.23 -1.51
CA GLU A 37 -3.59 27.38 -1.33
C GLU A 37 -3.18 28.02 -2.67
N THR A 38 -2.97 27.24 -3.71
CA THR A 38 -2.77 27.76 -5.08
C THR A 38 -3.96 28.64 -5.50
N VAL A 39 -5.18 28.16 -5.27
CA VAL A 39 -6.39 28.93 -5.55
C VAL A 39 -6.45 30.20 -4.68
N TYR A 40 -5.99 30.16 -3.43
CA TYR A 40 -5.86 31.36 -2.59
C TYR A 40 -4.90 32.38 -3.19
N VAL A 41 -3.71 31.95 -3.59
CA VAL A 41 -2.67 32.87 -4.12
C VAL A 41 -3.13 33.53 -5.41
N ILE A 42 -3.78 32.76 -6.32
CA ILE A 42 -4.28 33.26 -7.60
C ILE A 42 -5.51 34.17 -7.43
N SER A 43 -6.48 33.77 -6.59
CA SER A 43 -7.75 34.49 -6.48
C SER A 43 -7.74 35.62 -5.44
N GLY A 44 -6.80 35.61 -4.49
CA GLY A 44 -6.75 36.51 -3.34
C GLY A 44 -7.88 36.34 -2.32
N LYS A 45 -8.79 35.38 -2.50
CA LYS A 45 -9.98 35.21 -1.67
C LYS A 45 -9.63 34.56 -0.34
N GLN A 46 -9.91 35.24 0.78
CA GLN A 46 -9.60 34.81 2.15
C GLN A 46 -10.13 33.41 2.49
N ILE A 47 -11.27 33.03 1.95
CA ILE A 47 -11.89 31.72 2.22
C ILE A 47 -10.97 30.54 1.89
N TYR A 48 -10.16 30.63 0.82
CA TYR A 48 -9.24 29.55 0.47
C TYR A 48 -8.05 29.48 1.43
N LYS A 49 -7.61 30.63 1.99
CA LYS A 49 -6.64 30.65 3.10
C LYS A 49 -7.21 29.96 4.33
N ASP A 50 -8.47 30.24 4.66
CA ASP A 50 -9.16 29.62 5.80
C ASP A 50 -9.36 28.11 5.58
N MET A 51 -9.62 27.69 4.33
CA MET A 51 -9.66 26.27 3.95
C MET A 51 -8.30 25.61 4.16
N ALA A 52 -7.22 26.18 3.65
CA ALA A 52 -5.87 25.64 3.82
C ALA A 52 -5.47 25.57 5.31
N LYS A 53 -5.81 26.56 6.12
CA LYS A 53 -5.57 26.53 7.57
C LYS A 53 -6.39 25.47 8.29
N PHE A 54 -7.67 25.33 7.96
CA PHE A 54 -8.54 24.36 8.64
C PHE A 54 -8.15 22.92 8.29
N TRP A 55 -8.07 22.61 7.01
CA TRP A 55 -7.68 21.28 6.54
C TRP A 55 -6.23 20.96 6.91
N GLY A 56 -5.34 21.98 6.89
CA GLY A 56 -3.95 21.86 7.34
C GLY A 56 -3.81 21.49 8.81
N LYS A 57 -4.73 21.93 9.67
CA LYS A 57 -4.76 21.50 11.08
C LYS A 57 -5.08 20.01 11.22
N LEU A 58 -6.06 19.50 10.46
CA LEU A 58 -6.39 18.07 10.46
C LEU A 58 -5.26 17.24 9.84
N PHE A 59 -4.66 17.74 8.76
CA PHE A 59 -3.45 17.16 8.17
C PHE A 59 -2.32 17.03 9.19
N ALA A 60 -2.03 18.08 9.96
CA ALA A 60 -0.93 18.08 10.93
C ALA A 60 -1.12 17.05 12.05
N ILE A 61 -2.36 16.80 12.49
CA ILE A 61 -2.67 15.77 13.49
C ILE A 61 -2.32 14.38 12.92
N ASN A 62 -2.82 14.08 11.74
CA ASN A 62 -2.56 12.82 11.06
C ASN A 62 -1.07 12.62 10.73
N PHE A 63 -0.42 13.66 10.20
CA PHE A 63 0.98 13.66 9.83
C PHE A 63 1.89 13.29 11.00
N ALA A 64 1.71 13.92 12.16
CA ALA A 64 2.53 13.65 13.35
C ALA A 64 2.47 12.19 13.80
N LEU A 65 1.29 11.58 13.73
CA LEU A 65 1.09 10.17 14.09
C LEU A 65 1.59 9.23 12.99
N GLY A 66 1.44 9.62 11.73
CA GLY A 66 2.02 8.90 10.59
C GLY A 66 3.54 8.78 10.70
N VAL A 67 4.23 9.88 11.00
CA VAL A 67 5.69 9.88 11.20
C VAL A 67 6.10 8.99 12.38
N ALA A 68 5.41 9.09 13.53
CA ALA A 68 5.74 8.28 14.71
C ALA A 68 5.60 6.77 14.44
N THR A 69 4.54 6.38 13.72
CA THR A 69 4.32 4.97 13.35
C THR A 69 5.26 4.48 12.25
N GLY A 70 5.66 5.35 11.33
CA GLY A 70 6.63 5.05 10.26
C GLY A 70 8.02 4.74 10.82
N LEU A 71 8.53 5.57 11.71
CA LEU A 71 9.82 5.34 12.37
C LEU A 71 9.87 3.99 13.10
N THR A 72 8.80 3.63 13.81
CA THR A 72 8.72 2.34 14.50
C THR A 72 8.73 1.17 13.52
N MET A 73 8.10 1.33 12.34
CA MET A 73 8.09 0.30 11.30
C MET A 73 9.50 0.07 10.72
N GLU A 74 10.28 1.13 10.51
CA GLU A 74 11.66 1.01 10.05
C GLU A 74 12.55 0.27 11.06
N PHE A 75 12.41 0.55 12.35
CA PHE A 75 13.16 -0.16 13.38
C PHE A 75 12.92 -1.68 13.38
N GLN A 76 11.76 -2.15 12.93
CA GLN A 76 11.49 -3.59 12.86
C GLN A 76 12.41 -4.34 11.90
N PHE A 77 12.93 -3.70 10.86
CA PHE A 77 13.89 -4.33 9.95
C PHE A 77 15.19 -4.71 10.66
N GLY A 78 15.63 -3.91 11.65
CA GLY A 78 16.81 -4.24 12.46
C GLY A 78 16.53 -5.16 13.64
N THR A 79 15.34 -5.08 14.24
CA THR A 79 14.99 -5.83 15.46
C THR A 79 14.36 -7.19 15.17
N ASN A 80 13.31 -7.23 14.35
CA ASN A 80 12.49 -8.41 14.13
C ASN A 80 12.86 -9.17 12.85
N TRP A 81 13.52 -8.50 11.90
CA TRP A 81 13.85 -9.03 10.58
C TRP A 81 15.33 -8.85 10.23
N SER A 82 16.22 -9.11 11.20
CA SER A 82 17.66 -8.89 11.05
C SER A 82 18.29 -9.76 9.96
N TYR A 83 17.86 -11.01 9.78
CA TYR A 83 18.36 -11.84 8.68
C TYR A 83 17.91 -11.33 7.32
N TYR A 84 16.68 -10.84 7.22
CA TYR A 84 16.22 -10.13 6.03
C TYR A 84 17.12 -8.93 5.74
N SER A 85 17.32 -8.06 6.71
CA SER A 85 18.13 -6.83 6.55
C SER A 85 19.58 -7.13 6.16
N HIS A 86 20.17 -8.18 6.73
CA HIS A 86 21.49 -8.64 6.31
C HIS A 86 21.50 -9.16 4.86
N TYR A 87 20.48 -9.92 4.47
CA TYR A 87 20.40 -10.57 3.16
C TYR A 87 20.18 -9.58 2.02
N VAL A 88 19.41 -8.52 2.24
CA VAL A 88 19.10 -7.51 1.21
C VAL A 88 20.13 -6.39 1.11
N GLY A 89 20.91 -6.15 2.17
CA GLY A 89 22.03 -5.20 2.20
C GLY A 89 21.69 -3.81 1.64
N ASP A 90 22.44 -3.39 0.66
CA ASP A 90 22.34 -2.08 0.00
C ASP A 90 21.12 -1.92 -0.91
N ILE A 91 20.54 -3.01 -1.40
CA ILE A 91 19.36 -2.97 -2.29
C ILE A 91 18.17 -2.34 -1.57
N PHE A 92 17.97 -2.68 -0.30
CA PHE A 92 16.90 -2.12 0.53
C PHE A 92 17.37 -0.85 1.25
N GLY A 93 18.63 -0.84 1.70
CA GLY A 93 19.20 0.26 2.46
C GLY A 93 19.35 1.55 1.66
N ALA A 94 19.68 1.50 0.36
CA ALA A 94 19.86 2.70 -0.46
C ALA A 94 18.55 3.48 -0.66
N PRO A 95 17.42 2.89 -1.06
CA PRO A 95 16.13 3.59 -1.11
C PRO A 95 15.71 4.17 0.24
N LEU A 96 15.86 3.43 1.35
CA LEU A 96 15.50 3.92 2.69
C LEU A 96 16.40 5.09 3.14
N ALA A 97 17.69 5.04 2.84
CA ALA A 97 18.62 6.13 3.16
C ALA A 97 18.25 7.41 2.38
N ILE A 98 17.90 7.29 1.11
CA ILE A 98 17.47 8.43 0.29
C ILE A 98 16.11 8.95 0.80
N GLU A 99 15.20 8.07 1.16
CA GLU A 99 13.92 8.45 1.79
C GLU A 99 14.16 9.29 3.04
N GLY A 100 14.94 8.79 3.98
CA GLY A 100 15.24 9.48 5.23
C GLY A 100 15.97 10.82 5.01
N LEU A 101 17.02 10.84 4.17
CA LEU A 101 17.85 12.02 3.94
C LEU A 101 17.19 13.08 3.06
N MET A 102 16.43 12.68 2.05
CA MET A 102 15.82 13.61 1.11
C MET A 102 14.36 13.88 1.42
N ALA A 103 13.55 12.84 1.46
CA ALA A 103 12.10 13.00 1.54
C ALA A 103 11.67 13.43 2.94
N PHE A 104 12.09 12.71 3.98
CA PHE A 104 11.72 13.00 5.36
C PHE A 104 12.24 14.36 5.86
N PHE A 105 13.49 14.72 5.58
CA PHE A 105 14.00 16.04 5.96
C PHE A 105 13.34 17.17 5.18
N LEU A 106 13.06 16.98 3.91
CA LEU A 106 12.30 17.94 3.11
C LEU A 106 10.90 18.12 3.71
N GLU A 107 10.20 17.05 3.97
CA GLU A 107 8.85 17.04 4.51
C GLU A 107 8.79 17.69 5.89
N SER A 108 9.62 17.25 6.84
CA SER A 108 9.63 17.76 8.22
C SER A 108 9.99 19.23 8.31
N THR A 109 10.94 19.70 7.48
CA THR A 109 11.33 21.12 7.42
C THR A 109 10.16 21.97 6.92
N PHE A 110 9.54 21.60 5.81
CA PHE A 110 8.50 22.41 5.18
C PHE A 110 7.15 22.29 5.86
N VAL A 111 6.84 21.19 6.57
CA VAL A 111 5.65 21.11 7.44
C VAL A 111 5.69 22.19 8.53
N GLY A 112 6.85 22.44 9.14
CA GLY A 112 7.02 23.51 10.11
C GLY A 112 6.73 24.90 9.50
N LEU A 113 7.24 25.18 8.30
CA LEU A 113 6.97 26.42 7.57
C LEU A 113 5.51 26.53 7.13
N PHE A 114 4.90 25.45 6.68
CA PHE A 114 3.48 25.39 6.33
C PHE A 114 2.58 25.72 7.53
N LEU A 115 2.85 25.15 8.71
CA LEU A 115 2.00 25.36 9.88
C LEU A 115 2.20 26.74 10.54
N PHE A 116 3.44 27.22 10.62
CA PHE A 116 3.81 28.41 11.39
C PHE A 116 4.27 29.60 10.53
N GLY A 117 4.32 29.45 9.22
CA GLY A 117 4.83 30.45 8.29
C GLY A 117 3.83 31.52 7.82
N TRP A 118 2.53 31.36 8.12
CA TRP A 118 1.45 32.22 7.57
C TRP A 118 1.63 33.72 7.75
N ASP A 119 2.28 34.14 8.83
CA ASP A 119 2.51 35.55 9.16
C ASP A 119 3.97 35.99 8.95
N ARG A 120 4.85 35.07 8.52
CA ARG A 120 6.29 35.29 8.33
C ARG A 120 6.73 35.22 6.88
N LEU A 121 6.04 34.42 6.07
CA LEU A 121 6.36 34.20 4.67
C LEU A 121 5.45 35.03 3.75
N SER A 122 5.96 35.40 2.58
CA SER A 122 5.09 35.90 1.52
C SER A 122 4.13 34.80 1.03
N LYS A 123 3.03 35.18 0.38
CA LYS A 123 2.04 34.22 -0.14
C LYS A 123 2.67 33.14 -1.04
N THR A 124 3.60 33.56 -1.91
CA THR A 124 4.29 32.66 -2.84
C THR A 124 5.29 31.74 -2.14
N GLN A 125 6.03 32.24 -1.14
CA GLN A 125 6.94 31.41 -0.34
C GLN A 125 6.18 30.37 0.50
N HIS A 126 5.03 30.76 1.08
CA HIS A 126 4.20 29.84 1.83
C HIS A 126 3.61 28.76 0.91
N LEU A 127 3.10 29.13 -0.26
CA LEU A 127 2.62 28.21 -1.28
C LEU A 127 3.73 27.23 -1.72
N ALA A 128 4.95 27.73 -1.94
CA ALA A 128 6.09 26.87 -2.27
C ALA A 128 6.36 25.85 -1.15
N SER A 129 6.30 26.27 0.12
CA SER A 129 6.45 25.37 1.26
C SER A 129 5.36 24.28 1.28
N THR A 130 4.12 24.63 0.97
CA THR A 130 3.00 23.68 0.91
C THR A 130 3.17 22.67 -0.21
N TRP A 131 3.64 23.10 -1.40
CA TRP A 131 3.97 22.18 -2.50
C TRP A 131 5.16 21.28 -2.16
N LEU A 132 6.16 21.78 -1.44
CA LEU A 132 7.32 20.98 -1.02
C LEU A 132 6.92 19.93 0.02
N VAL A 133 5.95 20.22 0.91
CA VAL A 133 5.35 19.19 1.78
C VAL A 133 4.66 18.11 0.95
N ALA A 134 3.82 18.49 -0.01
CA ALA A 134 3.11 17.55 -0.85
C ALA A 134 4.06 16.69 -1.69
N LEU A 135 5.10 17.27 -2.25
CA LEU A 135 6.13 16.54 -3.01
C LEU A 135 6.97 15.65 -2.10
N GLY A 136 7.35 16.13 -0.91
CA GLY A 136 8.11 15.36 0.08
C GLY A 136 7.40 14.07 0.48
N SER A 137 6.10 14.18 0.83
CA SER A 137 5.28 13.01 1.17
C SER A 137 5.19 11.99 0.02
N ASN A 138 5.10 12.47 -1.23
CA ASN A 138 5.06 11.58 -2.39
C ASN A 138 6.44 10.98 -2.70
N PHE A 139 7.53 11.70 -2.51
CA PHE A 139 8.88 11.15 -2.66
C PHE A 139 9.20 10.12 -1.57
N SER A 140 8.75 10.33 -0.33
CA SER A 140 8.83 9.31 0.72
C SER A 140 8.14 8.02 0.26
N ALA A 141 6.90 8.12 -0.21
CA ALA A 141 6.17 6.97 -0.74
C ALA A 141 6.89 6.31 -1.93
N LEU A 142 7.53 7.07 -2.82
CA LEU A 142 8.29 6.53 -3.95
C LEU A 142 9.43 5.62 -3.47
N TRP A 143 10.27 6.09 -2.57
CA TRP A 143 11.43 5.33 -2.14
C TRP A 143 11.07 4.06 -1.38
N ILE A 144 10.07 4.14 -0.50
CA ILE A 144 9.55 2.95 0.20
C ILE A 144 8.96 1.94 -0.80
N LEU A 145 8.27 2.42 -1.83
CA LEU A 145 7.66 1.53 -2.83
C LEU A 145 8.65 1.01 -3.87
N VAL A 146 9.78 1.68 -4.10
CA VAL A 146 10.93 1.10 -4.83
C VAL A 146 11.47 -0.11 -4.07
N ALA A 147 11.73 0.03 -2.77
CA ALA A 147 12.19 -1.07 -1.94
C ALA A 147 11.16 -2.22 -1.89
N ASN A 148 9.88 -1.92 -1.67
CA ASN A 148 8.80 -2.92 -1.65
C ASN A 148 8.58 -3.57 -3.03
N GLY A 149 8.70 -2.81 -4.11
CA GLY A 149 8.59 -3.31 -5.49
C GLY A 149 9.69 -4.33 -5.81
N TRP A 150 10.91 -4.09 -5.34
CA TRP A 150 11.97 -5.08 -5.45
C TRP A 150 11.67 -6.36 -4.68
N MET A 151 11.07 -6.28 -3.50
CA MET A 151 10.64 -7.48 -2.77
C MET A 151 9.61 -8.32 -3.55
N GLN A 152 8.83 -7.68 -4.42
CA GLN A 152 7.82 -8.33 -5.27
C GLN A 152 8.41 -8.84 -6.59
N ASN A 153 9.37 -8.11 -7.16
CA ASN A 153 10.06 -8.41 -8.41
C ASN A 153 11.56 -8.11 -8.24
N PRO A 154 12.38 -9.08 -7.78
CA PRO A 154 13.78 -8.87 -7.41
C PRO A 154 14.71 -8.85 -8.62
N ILE A 155 14.60 -7.82 -9.45
CA ILE A 155 15.49 -7.54 -10.58
C ILE A 155 16.68 -6.68 -10.17
N ALA A 156 17.65 -6.49 -11.09
CA ALA A 156 18.82 -5.63 -10.91
C ALA A 156 19.73 -6.02 -9.72
N SER A 157 19.71 -7.29 -9.33
CA SER A 157 20.49 -7.82 -8.22
C SER A 157 20.93 -9.26 -8.48
N ASP A 158 22.00 -9.71 -7.83
CA ASP A 158 22.48 -11.08 -7.90
C ASP A 158 22.92 -11.57 -6.52
N PHE A 159 22.81 -12.88 -6.31
CA PHE A 159 23.23 -13.51 -5.07
C PHE A 159 24.74 -13.77 -5.08
N ASN A 160 25.44 -13.21 -4.09
CA ASN A 160 26.86 -13.46 -3.86
C ASN A 160 27.04 -14.53 -2.77
N PHE A 161 27.61 -15.67 -3.13
CA PHE A 161 27.82 -16.80 -2.22
C PHE A 161 28.97 -16.57 -1.21
N GLU A 162 29.88 -15.61 -1.47
CA GLU A 162 30.97 -15.24 -0.55
C GLU A 162 30.45 -14.38 0.60
N THR A 163 29.58 -13.41 0.29
CA THR A 163 28.96 -12.51 1.28
C THR A 163 27.63 -13.04 1.82
N MET A 164 27.07 -14.09 1.20
CA MET A 164 25.79 -14.71 1.55
C MET A 164 24.60 -13.75 1.54
N ARG A 165 24.61 -12.80 0.60
CA ARG A 165 23.55 -11.81 0.44
C ARG A 165 23.32 -11.44 -1.02
N MET A 166 22.20 -10.78 -1.26
CA MET A 166 21.95 -10.14 -2.54
C MET A 166 22.77 -8.86 -2.67
N GLU A 167 23.31 -8.62 -3.83
CA GLU A 167 24.09 -7.41 -4.16
C GLU A 167 23.44 -6.68 -5.32
N MET A 168 23.40 -5.37 -5.24
CA MET A 168 22.80 -4.52 -6.27
C MET A 168 23.72 -4.45 -7.49
N LEU A 169 23.17 -4.73 -8.67
CA LEU A 169 23.88 -4.61 -9.94
C LEU A 169 23.65 -3.25 -10.62
N SER A 170 22.43 -2.69 -10.48
CA SER A 170 22.06 -1.45 -11.15
C SER A 170 21.01 -0.69 -10.33
N PHE A 171 21.39 0.48 -9.80
CA PHE A 171 20.47 1.35 -9.06
C PHE A 171 19.37 1.91 -9.96
N SER A 172 19.69 2.28 -11.21
CA SER A 172 18.68 2.81 -12.14
C SER A 172 17.62 1.78 -12.50
N GLU A 173 17.99 0.52 -12.72
CA GLU A 173 17.04 -0.56 -12.99
C GLU A 173 16.20 -0.90 -11.74
N LEU A 174 16.80 -0.81 -10.55
CA LEU A 174 16.07 -0.95 -9.28
C LEU A 174 14.96 0.09 -9.16
N VAL A 175 15.29 1.36 -9.39
CA VAL A 175 14.32 2.48 -9.33
C VAL A 175 13.27 2.37 -10.42
N LEU A 176 13.66 1.97 -11.63
CA LEU A 176 12.76 1.82 -12.79
C LEU A 176 12.07 0.45 -12.85
N ASN A 177 12.13 -0.34 -11.79
CA ASN A 177 11.42 -1.61 -11.69
C ASN A 177 9.92 -1.42 -12.02
N PRO A 178 9.37 -2.08 -13.06
CA PRO A 178 7.99 -1.88 -13.49
C PRO A 178 6.96 -2.06 -12.35
N VAL A 179 7.15 -3.10 -11.54
CA VAL A 179 6.28 -3.37 -10.38
C VAL A 179 6.34 -2.22 -9.36
N ALA A 180 7.53 -1.67 -9.10
CA ALA A 180 7.69 -0.53 -8.18
C ALA A 180 6.98 0.72 -8.71
N GLN A 181 7.13 1.01 -9.99
CA GLN A 181 6.52 2.19 -10.62
C GLN A 181 4.99 2.12 -10.61
N VAL A 182 4.42 1.00 -11.02
CA VAL A 182 2.97 0.81 -11.03
C VAL A 182 2.41 0.84 -9.61
N LYS A 183 3.06 0.21 -8.64
CA LYS A 183 2.67 0.27 -7.22
C LYS A 183 2.72 1.68 -6.67
N PHE A 184 3.74 2.46 -7.01
CA PHE A 184 3.86 3.85 -6.56
C PHE A 184 2.68 4.69 -7.04
N VAL A 185 2.41 4.73 -8.34
CA VAL A 185 1.35 5.57 -8.87
C VAL A 185 -0.04 5.11 -8.42
N HIS A 186 -0.27 3.78 -8.30
CA HIS A 186 -1.52 3.23 -7.77
C HIS A 186 -1.74 3.58 -6.30
N THR A 187 -0.71 3.40 -5.44
CA THR A 187 -0.79 3.69 -4.01
C THR A 187 -0.99 5.18 -3.74
N VAL A 188 -0.31 6.05 -4.48
CA VAL A 188 -0.49 7.50 -4.38
C VAL A 188 -1.89 7.91 -4.81
N ALA A 189 -2.42 7.37 -5.92
CA ALA A 189 -3.79 7.63 -6.38
C ALA A 189 -4.83 7.16 -5.33
N ALA A 190 -4.59 6.02 -4.65
CA ALA A 190 -5.43 5.55 -3.55
C ALA A 190 -5.38 6.51 -2.34
N GLY A 191 -4.21 7.05 -2.02
CA GLY A 191 -4.05 8.11 -1.03
C GLY A 191 -4.84 9.37 -1.40
N TYR A 192 -4.82 9.76 -2.67
CA TYR A 192 -5.60 10.89 -3.16
C TYR A 192 -7.11 10.64 -3.01
N CYS A 193 -7.60 9.43 -3.29
CA CYS A 193 -8.99 9.06 -3.00
C CYS A 193 -9.32 9.18 -1.50
N THR A 194 -8.37 8.81 -0.62
CA THR A 194 -8.55 8.88 0.84
C THR A 194 -8.71 10.32 1.33
N GLY A 195 -7.75 11.18 1.01
CA GLY A 195 -7.80 12.61 1.38
C GLY A 195 -9.04 13.31 0.80
N THR A 196 -9.39 12.96 -0.43
CA THR A 196 -10.56 13.51 -1.12
C THR A 196 -11.87 13.10 -0.46
N MET A 197 -12.05 11.81 -0.16
CA MET A 197 -13.27 11.31 0.50
C MET A 197 -13.42 11.89 1.89
N PHE A 198 -12.31 12.05 2.63
CA PHE A 198 -12.30 12.68 3.94
C PHE A 198 -12.81 14.14 3.87
N ILE A 199 -12.28 14.96 2.97
CA ILE A 199 -12.74 16.35 2.78
C ILE A 199 -14.17 16.39 2.27
N LEU A 200 -14.53 15.54 1.30
CA LEU A 200 -15.87 15.47 0.73
C LEU A 200 -16.91 15.13 1.80
N GLY A 201 -16.65 14.10 2.61
CA GLY A 201 -17.56 13.63 3.65
C GLY A 201 -17.78 14.64 4.79
N ILE A 202 -16.70 15.28 5.27
CA ILE A 202 -16.82 16.34 6.29
C ILE A 202 -17.52 17.58 5.71
N SER A 203 -17.26 17.95 4.47
CA SER A 203 -17.96 19.04 3.80
C SER A 203 -19.45 18.73 3.64
N ALA A 204 -19.79 17.48 3.30
CA ALA A 204 -21.17 17.01 3.25
C ALA A 204 -21.87 17.09 4.63
N TYR A 205 -21.16 16.75 5.71
CA TYR A 205 -21.66 16.92 7.08
C TYR A 205 -22.04 18.39 7.39
N TYR A 206 -21.18 19.36 7.02
CA TYR A 206 -21.50 20.77 7.21
C TYR A 206 -22.70 21.22 6.39
N LEU A 207 -22.82 20.77 5.15
CA LEU A 207 -23.97 21.07 4.27
C LEU A 207 -25.27 20.47 4.84
N LEU A 208 -25.23 19.25 5.38
CA LEU A 208 -26.38 18.62 6.03
C LEU A 208 -26.84 19.36 7.29
N ARG A 209 -25.88 19.93 8.05
CA ARG A 209 -26.14 20.74 9.24
C ARG A 209 -26.48 22.19 8.93
N GLY A 210 -26.37 22.63 7.69
CA GLY A 210 -26.60 24.00 7.28
C GLY A 210 -25.57 25.03 7.76
N ARG A 211 -24.39 24.57 8.25
CA ARG A 211 -23.30 25.41 8.80
C ARG A 211 -22.19 25.59 7.77
N ASP A 212 -21.48 26.73 7.89
CA ASP A 212 -20.27 27.04 7.11
C ASP A 212 -20.46 26.75 5.60
N ARG A 213 -21.67 27.03 5.07
CA ARG A 213 -22.09 26.61 3.71
C ARG A 213 -21.15 27.06 2.60
N PRO A 214 -20.65 28.31 2.56
CA PRO A 214 -19.72 28.73 1.52
C PRO A 214 -18.38 28.03 1.57
N PHE A 215 -17.84 27.76 2.75
CA PHE A 215 -16.64 26.94 2.97
C PHE A 215 -16.89 25.50 2.50
N ALA A 216 -17.98 24.90 2.99
CA ALA A 216 -18.32 23.51 2.70
C ALA A 216 -18.58 23.27 1.20
N LYS A 217 -19.26 24.19 0.50
CA LYS A 217 -19.47 24.10 -0.94
C LYS A 217 -18.17 24.13 -1.74
N ARG A 218 -17.21 24.98 -1.37
CA ARG A 218 -15.91 25.08 -2.05
C ARG A 218 -15.02 23.86 -1.77
N SER A 219 -14.94 23.43 -0.50
CA SER A 219 -14.22 22.22 -0.13
C SER A 219 -14.81 20.99 -0.83
N PHE A 220 -16.13 20.86 -0.87
CA PHE A 220 -16.85 19.80 -1.57
C PHE A 220 -16.56 19.81 -3.08
N ALA A 221 -16.55 21.00 -3.71
CA ALA A 221 -16.29 21.13 -5.14
C ALA A 221 -14.86 20.72 -5.48
N ILE A 222 -13.85 21.20 -4.74
CA ILE A 222 -12.45 20.81 -4.95
C ILE A 222 -12.29 19.30 -4.74
N ALA A 223 -12.83 18.77 -3.66
CA ALA A 223 -12.77 17.35 -3.35
C ALA A 223 -13.46 16.51 -4.43
N ALA A 224 -14.67 16.84 -4.86
CA ALA A 224 -15.38 16.09 -5.90
C ALA A 224 -14.64 16.11 -7.25
N SER A 225 -14.04 17.25 -7.64
CA SER A 225 -13.30 17.40 -8.89
C SER A 225 -11.99 16.63 -8.88
N PHE A 226 -11.23 16.69 -7.79
CA PHE A 226 -10.00 15.94 -7.65
C PHE A 226 -10.27 14.44 -7.45
N GLY A 227 -11.36 14.10 -6.74
CA GLY A 227 -11.75 12.72 -6.45
C GLY A 227 -12.14 11.90 -7.66
N ILE A 228 -12.86 12.51 -8.62
CA ILE A 228 -13.23 11.76 -9.85
C ILE A 228 -11.98 11.42 -10.67
N VAL A 229 -11.01 12.33 -10.76
CA VAL A 229 -9.73 12.06 -11.43
C VAL A 229 -8.94 10.98 -10.66
N SER A 230 -8.86 11.10 -9.35
CA SER A 230 -8.12 10.15 -8.51
C SER A 230 -8.67 8.74 -8.58
N VAL A 231 -10.01 8.58 -8.53
CA VAL A 231 -10.63 7.25 -8.59
C VAL A 231 -10.54 6.61 -9.98
N LEU A 232 -10.63 7.39 -11.04
CA LEU A 232 -10.38 6.89 -12.39
C LEU A 232 -8.92 6.47 -12.54
N SER A 233 -7.98 7.25 -12.03
CA SER A 233 -6.56 6.89 -12.03
C SER A 233 -6.30 5.61 -11.25
N VAL A 234 -6.86 5.44 -10.04
CA VAL A 234 -6.63 4.23 -9.24
C VAL A 234 -7.21 2.98 -9.90
N ILE A 235 -8.31 3.09 -10.65
CA ILE A 235 -8.88 1.95 -11.38
C ILE A 235 -7.97 1.56 -12.56
N VAL A 236 -7.55 2.52 -13.38
CA VAL A 236 -6.66 2.25 -14.52
C VAL A 236 -5.31 1.71 -14.07
N LEU A 237 -4.71 2.32 -13.04
CA LEU A 237 -3.43 1.87 -12.49
C LEU A 237 -3.54 0.55 -11.73
N GLY A 238 -4.71 0.23 -11.20
CA GLY A 238 -5.01 -1.08 -10.59
C GLY A 238 -5.06 -2.20 -11.63
N ASP A 239 -5.66 -1.94 -12.79
CA ASP A 239 -5.66 -2.85 -13.94
C ASP A 239 -4.23 -3.12 -14.44
N GLU A 240 -3.41 -2.07 -14.59
CA GLU A 240 -1.99 -2.20 -14.96
C GLU A 240 -1.20 -3.02 -13.92
N SER A 241 -1.47 -2.78 -12.62
CA SER A 241 -0.85 -3.56 -11.53
C SER A 241 -1.23 -5.05 -11.60
N GLY A 242 -2.45 -5.35 -12.00
CA GLY A 242 -2.93 -6.73 -12.23
C GLY A 242 -2.23 -7.40 -13.41
N TYR A 243 -2.03 -6.66 -14.48
CA TYR A 243 -1.33 -7.13 -15.68
C TYR A 243 0.15 -7.45 -15.38
N GLU A 244 0.90 -6.53 -14.78
CA GLU A 244 2.28 -6.75 -14.34
C GLU A 244 2.41 -7.95 -13.38
N MET A 245 1.43 -8.13 -12.49
CA MET A 245 1.39 -9.28 -11.58
C MET A 245 1.24 -10.60 -12.35
N GLY A 246 0.52 -10.61 -13.47
CA GLY A 246 0.33 -11.76 -14.35
C GLY A 246 1.65 -12.30 -14.91
N ASP A 247 2.60 -11.42 -15.18
CA ASP A 247 3.91 -11.81 -15.70
C ASP A 247 4.89 -12.21 -14.59
N VAL A 248 4.90 -11.48 -13.47
CA VAL A 248 5.95 -11.58 -12.44
C VAL A 248 5.53 -12.46 -11.26
N GLN A 249 4.26 -12.47 -10.87
CA GLN A 249 3.75 -13.15 -9.68
C GLN A 249 2.53 -14.03 -9.99
N LYS A 250 2.68 -14.96 -10.91
CA LYS A 250 1.60 -15.84 -11.42
C LYS A 250 0.84 -16.56 -10.32
N THR A 251 1.55 -17.06 -9.31
CA THR A 251 0.93 -17.74 -8.16
C THR A 251 0.03 -16.81 -7.33
N LYS A 252 0.45 -15.56 -7.12
CA LYS A 252 -0.38 -14.57 -6.45
C LYS A 252 -1.61 -14.24 -7.28
N LEU A 253 -1.46 -14.01 -8.58
CA LEU A 253 -2.58 -13.74 -9.47
C LEU A 253 -3.60 -14.88 -9.44
N ALA A 254 -3.16 -16.12 -9.65
CA ALA A 254 -4.02 -17.28 -9.60
C ALA A 254 -4.73 -17.44 -8.23
N ALA A 255 -4.06 -17.06 -7.12
CA ALA A 255 -4.65 -17.13 -5.79
C ALA A 255 -5.71 -16.04 -5.55
N ILE A 256 -5.51 -14.80 -5.98
CA ILE A 256 -6.50 -13.72 -5.83
C ILE A 256 -7.73 -13.91 -6.71
N GLU A 257 -7.59 -14.68 -7.80
CA GLU A 257 -8.66 -15.00 -8.73
C GLU A 257 -9.28 -16.38 -8.46
N ALA A 258 -8.76 -17.14 -7.50
CA ALA A 258 -9.16 -18.52 -7.16
C ALA A 258 -9.15 -19.45 -8.39
N GLU A 259 -8.10 -19.30 -9.22
CA GLU A 259 -7.86 -20.14 -10.39
C GLU A 259 -7.10 -21.42 -9.98
N TRP A 260 -7.85 -22.50 -9.80
CA TRP A 260 -7.26 -23.78 -9.36
C TRP A 260 -6.71 -24.61 -10.52
N GLU A 261 -7.39 -24.61 -11.64
CA GLU A 261 -7.02 -25.31 -12.87
C GLU A 261 -6.58 -24.32 -13.92
N THR A 262 -5.66 -24.70 -14.79
CA THR A 262 -5.30 -23.88 -15.95
C THR A 262 -6.51 -23.77 -16.89
N GLN A 263 -6.96 -22.57 -17.13
CA GLN A 263 -8.08 -22.33 -18.05
C GLN A 263 -7.57 -22.17 -19.49
N PRO A 264 -8.11 -22.98 -20.44
CA PRO A 264 -7.87 -22.72 -21.85
C PRO A 264 -8.52 -21.37 -22.26
N PRO A 265 -8.03 -20.73 -23.31
CA PRO A 265 -8.67 -19.52 -23.82
C PRO A 265 -10.06 -19.83 -24.42
N PRO A 266 -11.03 -18.94 -24.24
CA PRO A 266 -10.99 -17.70 -23.46
C PRO A 266 -11.28 -17.94 -21.97
N ALA A 267 -10.40 -17.45 -21.08
CA ALA A 267 -10.51 -17.69 -19.64
C ALA A 267 -11.63 -16.85 -19.00
N SER A 268 -12.42 -17.50 -18.11
CA SER A 268 -13.52 -16.90 -17.37
C SER A 268 -13.02 -16.25 -16.07
N PHE A 269 -13.65 -15.15 -15.67
CA PHE A 269 -13.35 -14.44 -14.43
C PHE A 269 -14.31 -14.84 -13.31
N ASN A 270 -13.81 -15.27 -12.19
CA ASN A 270 -14.59 -15.58 -10.99
C ASN A 270 -15.04 -14.28 -10.28
N LEU A 271 -16.26 -13.80 -10.58
CA LEU A 271 -16.80 -12.60 -9.90
C LEU A 271 -17.02 -12.85 -8.42
N ILE A 272 -17.67 -13.95 -8.08
CA ILE A 272 -17.92 -14.43 -6.72
C ILE A 272 -17.56 -15.91 -6.70
N ALA A 273 -16.76 -16.35 -5.71
CA ALA A 273 -16.43 -17.75 -5.54
C ALA A 273 -16.31 -18.11 -4.06
N MET A 274 -16.47 -19.41 -3.77
CA MET A 274 -16.20 -20.00 -2.46
C MET A 274 -15.01 -20.96 -2.58
N PRO A 275 -13.77 -20.44 -2.48
CA PRO A 275 -12.57 -21.25 -2.62
C PRO A 275 -12.42 -22.23 -1.46
N ASN A 276 -12.17 -23.51 -1.79
CA ASN A 276 -11.82 -24.56 -0.83
C ASN A 276 -10.38 -25.01 -1.07
N SER A 277 -9.46 -24.56 -0.21
CA SER A 277 -8.02 -24.86 -0.34
C SER A 277 -7.67 -26.32 -0.05
N GLU A 278 -8.49 -27.05 0.72
CA GLU A 278 -8.25 -28.46 0.99
C GLU A 278 -8.56 -29.32 -0.24
N LYS A 279 -9.68 -29.01 -0.90
CA LYS A 279 -10.13 -29.73 -2.11
C LYS A 279 -9.50 -29.13 -3.39
N MET A 280 -8.81 -28.01 -3.28
CA MET A 280 -8.22 -27.24 -4.40
C MET A 280 -9.22 -27.01 -5.54
N LYS A 281 -10.41 -26.47 -5.17
CA LYS A 281 -11.48 -26.11 -6.10
C LYS A 281 -12.40 -25.05 -5.51
N ASN A 282 -13.19 -24.41 -6.35
CA ASN A 282 -14.30 -23.58 -5.91
C ASN A 282 -15.53 -24.47 -5.68
N GLU A 283 -16.16 -24.38 -4.49
CA GLU A 283 -17.41 -25.10 -4.21
C GLU A 283 -18.61 -24.44 -4.89
N PHE A 284 -18.51 -23.12 -5.10
CA PHE A 284 -19.46 -22.30 -5.83
C PHE A 284 -18.68 -21.19 -6.55
N ALA A 285 -19.07 -20.89 -7.79
CA ALA A 285 -18.54 -19.76 -8.53
C ALA A 285 -19.62 -19.13 -9.44
N VAL A 286 -19.60 -17.81 -9.54
CA VAL A 286 -20.30 -17.03 -10.56
C VAL A 286 -19.24 -16.46 -11.47
N GLU A 287 -19.23 -16.90 -12.71
CA GLU A 287 -18.18 -16.57 -13.67
C GLU A 287 -18.67 -15.60 -14.73
N ILE A 288 -17.78 -14.71 -15.16
CA ILE A 288 -17.99 -13.84 -16.33
C ILE A 288 -17.08 -14.38 -17.45
N PRO A 289 -17.65 -14.87 -18.57
CA PRO A 289 -16.86 -15.41 -19.67
C PRO A 289 -15.89 -14.38 -20.24
N TRP A 290 -14.73 -14.81 -20.71
CA TRP A 290 -13.66 -14.09 -21.41
C TRP A 290 -12.93 -13.00 -20.59
N LEU A 291 -13.51 -12.52 -19.51
CA LEU A 291 -13.03 -11.34 -18.80
C LEU A 291 -11.65 -11.56 -18.17
N MET A 292 -11.34 -12.77 -17.67
CA MET A 292 -10.04 -13.08 -17.05
C MET A 292 -8.90 -12.93 -18.05
N GLY A 293 -9.03 -13.48 -19.25
CA GLY A 293 -8.02 -13.34 -20.30
C GLY A 293 -7.76 -11.87 -20.67
N ILE A 294 -8.81 -11.06 -20.78
CA ILE A 294 -8.69 -9.62 -21.08
C ILE A 294 -7.93 -8.88 -19.97
N ILE A 295 -8.25 -9.15 -18.69
CA ILE A 295 -7.65 -8.45 -17.55
C ILE A 295 -6.19 -8.88 -17.35
N THR A 296 -5.88 -10.19 -17.44
CA THR A 296 -4.58 -10.71 -17.02
C THR A 296 -3.56 -10.82 -18.15
N THR A 297 -4.02 -11.15 -19.36
CA THR A 297 -3.13 -11.38 -20.51
C THR A 297 -3.35 -10.38 -21.64
N ARG A 298 -4.34 -9.49 -21.52
CA ARG A 298 -4.81 -8.59 -22.58
C ARG A 298 -5.10 -9.31 -23.91
N SER A 299 -5.41 -10.61 -23.81
CA SER A 299 -5.67 -11.51 -24.92
C SER A 299 -6.83 -12.44 -24.59
N ILE A 300 -7.59 -12.81 -25.60
CA ILE A 300 -8.62 -13.83 -25.50
C ILE A 300 -8.11 -15.22 -25.92
N ASP A 301 -6.86 -15.30 -26.41
CA ASP A 301 -6.25 -16.50 -27.00
C ASP A 301 -5.11 -17.07 -26.12
N THR A 302 -4.84 -16.47 -24.96
CA THR A 302 -3.77 -16.91 -24.06
C THR A 302 -4.37 -17.67 -22.88
N PRO A 303 -3.86 -18.89 -22.53
CA PRO A 303 -4.30 -19.64 -21.35
C PRO A 303 -3.89 -18.92 -20.06
N VAL A 304 -4.71 -19.04 -19.01
CA VAL A 304 -4.42 -18.55 -17.67
C VAL A 304 -4.02 -19.73 -16.78
N LEU A 305 -2.80 -19.68 -16.23
CA LEU A 305 -2.26 -20.77 -15.41
C LEU A 305 -3.00 -20.90 -14.07
N GLY A 306 -3.37 -22.13 -13.73
CA GLY A 306 -3.98 -22.46 -12.45
C GLY A 306 -2.97 -22.86 -11.37
N LEU A 307 -3.40 -22.80 -10.13
CA LEU A 307 -2.57 -23.10 -8.95
C LEU A 307 -2.01 -24.52 -8.93
N LYS A 308 -2.74 -25.51 -9.49
CA LYS A 308 -2.25 -26.92 -9.51
C LYS A 308 -1.03 -27.07 -10.42
N ASP A 309 -1.05 -26.46 -11.60
CA ASP A 309 0.08 -26.51 -12.52
C ASP A 309 1.27 -25.70 -11.99
N LEU A 310 1.01 -24.54 -11.38
CA LEU A 310 2.03 -23.75 -10.70
C LEU A 310 2.67 -24.51 -9.55
N MET A 311 1.89 -25.24 -8.75
CA MET A 311 2.41 -26.09 -7.67
C MET A 311 3.30 -27.21 -8.20
N ALA A 312 2.92 -27.84 -9.32
CA ALA A 312 3.76 -28.87 -9.97
C ALA A 312 5.09 -28.26 -10.49
N GLN A 313 5.06 -27.04 -11.05
CA GLN A 313 6.28 -26.32 -11.41
C GLN A 313 7.15 -26.01 -10.18
N HIS A 314 6.54 -25.64 -9.05
CA HIS A 314 7.26 -25.38 -7.80
C HIS A 314 7.95 -26.65 -7.26
N GLU A 315 7.36 -27.84 -7.38
CA GLU A 315 8.05 -29.09 -7.03
C GLU A 315 9.34 -29.30 -7.80
N VAL A 316 9.33 -29.01 -9.11
CA VAL A 316 10.55 -29.09 -9.95
C VAL A 316 11.59 -28.06 -9.49
N ARG A 317 11.15 -26.84 -9.21
CA ARG A 317 12.06 -25.77 -8.73
C ARG A 317 12.61 -26.09 -7.34
N ILE A 318 11.86 -26.69 -6.44
CA ILE A 318 12.34 -27.16 -5.14
C ILE A 318 13.46 -28.19 -5.32
N ARG A 319 13.31 -29.15 -6.23
CA ARG A 319 14.36 -30.15 -6.53
C ARG A 319 15.63 -29.52 -7.10
N ASN A 320 15.49 -28.51 -7.95
CA ASN A 320 16.65 -27.73 -8.44
C ASN A 320 17.28 -26.92 -7.29
N GLY A 321 16.46 -26.35 -6.40
CA GLY A 321 16.91 -25.63 -5.22
C GLY A 321 17.69 -26.50 -4.22
N ILE A 322 17.33 -27.76 -4.07
CA ILE A 322 18.11 -28.75 -3.28
C ILE A 322 19.52 -28.90 -3.88
N LYS A 323 19.63 -29.05 -5.20
CA LYS A 323 20.92 -29.14 -5.90
C LYS A 323 21.72 -27.86 -5.71
N ALA A 324 21.09 -26.69 -5.89
CA ALA A 324 21.74 -25.38 -5.67
C ALA A 324 22.27 -25.25 -4.25
N TYR A 325 21.49 -25.66 -3.25
CA TYR A 325 21.90 -25.61 -1.85
C TYR A 325 23.07 -26.55 -1.54
N ALA A 326 23.08 -27.77 -2.10
CA ALA A 326 24.20 -28.70 -1.96
C ALA A 326 25.49 -28.13 -2.57
N LEU A 327 25.42 -27.52 -3.76
CA LEU A 327 26.56 -26.86 -4.42
C LEU A 327 27.03 -25.66 -3.59
N LEU A 328 26.12 -24.83 -3.07
CA LEU A 328 26.43 -23.72 -2.17
C LEU A 328 27.24 -24.18 -0.95
N LYS A 329 26.84 -25.30 -0.32
CA LYS A 329 27.56 -25.86 0.83
C LYS A 329 28.98 -26.30 0.49
N ARG A 330 29.21 -26.82 -0.72
CA ARG A 330 30.55 -27.18 -1.20
C ARG A 330 31.42 -25.92 -1.43
N LEU A 331 30.86 -24.87 -2.06
CA LEU A 331 31.54 -23.58 -2.24
C LEU A 331 31.92 -22.97 -0.90
N GLN A 332 31.01 -22.98 0.09
CA GLN A 332 31.28 -22.50 1.44
C GLN A 332 32.35 -23.33 2.18
N ALA A 333 32.48 -24.59 1.88
CA ALA A 333 33.53 -25.46 2.43
C ALA A 333 34.93 -25.24 1.74
N GLY A 334 35.02 -24.31 0.79
CA GLY A 334 36.26 -23.96 0.10
C GLY A 334 36.53 -24.77 -1.16
N ASP A 335 35.55 -25.48 -1.69
CA ASP A 335 35.67 -26.25 -2.95
C ASP A 335 35.54 -25.27 -4.14
N ASN A 336 36.67 -24.77 -4.60
CA ASN A 336 36.76 -23.75 -5.67
C ASN A 336 36.82 -24.37 -7.09
N ASP A 337 36.34 -25.60 -7.28
CA ASP A 337 36.28 -26.20 -8.61
C ASP A 337 35.40 -25.37 -9.55
N PRO A 338 35.94 -24.90 -10.70
CA PRO A 338 35.16 -24.14 -11.68
C PRO A 338 33.87 -24.83 -12.16
N ALA A 339 33.88 -26.19 -12.19
CA ALA A 339 32.69 -26.96 -12.55
C ALA A 339 31.58 -26.83 -11.52
N ILE A 340 31.90 -26.77 -10.23
CA ILE A 340 30.93 -26.56 -9.13
C ILE A 340 30.34 -25.16 -9.21
N ARG A 341 31.18 -24.15 -9.41
CA ARG A 341 30.74 -22.76 -9.57
C ARG A 341 29.78 -22.62 -10.75
N LYS A 342 30.14 -23.18 -11.91
CA LYS A 342 29.26 -23.16 -13.08
C LYS A 342 27.95 -23.91 -12.85
N ALA A 343 27.98 -25.05 -12.15
CA ALA A 343 26.78 -25.79 -11.80
C ALA A 343 25.90 -25.02 -10.80
N PHE A 344 26.49 -24.30 -9.84
CA PHE A 344 25.78 -23.44 -8.92
C PHE A 344 25.11 -22.29 -9.66
N ASP A 345 25.83 -21.57 -10.52
CA ASP A 345 25.29 -20.46 -11.31
C ASP A 345 24.10 -20.87 -12.19
N ALA A 346 24.12 -22.11 -12.71
CA ALA A 346 23.00 -22.66 -13.49
C ALA A 346 21.75 -22.94 -12.66
N ASN A 347 21.88 -23.19 -11.35
CA ASN A 347 20.76 -23.55 -10.46
C ASN A 347 20.43 -22.49 -9.40
N LYS A 348 21.26 -21.44 -9.21
CA LYS A 348 21.13 -20.46 -8.12
C LYS A 348 19.77 -19.74 -8.09
N LYS A 349 19.11 -19.56 -9.24
CA LYS A 349 17.79 -18.93 -9.34
C LYS A 349 16.70 -19.70 -8.61
N ASP A 350 16.89 -21.02 -8.39
CA ASP A 350 15.95 -21.86 -7.67
C ASP A 350 16.39 -22.10 -6.20
N LEU A 351 17.48 -21.46 -5.74
CA LEU A 351 18.00 -21.61 -4.38
C LEU A 351 16.93 -21.28 -3.32
N GLY A 352 16.14 -20.20 -3.54
CA GLY A 352 15.04 -19.82 -2.66
C GLY A 352 14.01 -20.93 -2.48
N TYR A 353 13.68 -21.66 -3.53
CA TYR A 353 12.78 -22.82 -3.46
C TYR A 353 13.37 -23.95 -2.62
N GLY A 354 14.67 -24.18 -2.67
CA GLY A 354 15.34 -25.11 -1.75
C GLY A 354 15.27 -24.65 -0.30
N LEU A 355 15.35 -23.33 -0.04
CA LEU A 355 15.24 -22.76 1.31
C LEU A 355 13.85 -22.90 1.92
N LEU A 356 12.77 -23.10 1.15
CA LEU A 356 11.44 -23.43 1.69
C LEU A 356 11.47 -24.67 2.59
N LEU A 357 12.35 -25.63 2.27
CA LEU A 357 12.50 -26.87 3.04
C LEU A 357 13.04 -26.66 4.45
N LYS A 358 13.66 -25.48 4.74
CA LYS A 358 14.12 -25.13 6.08
C LYS A 358 13.01 -25.06 7.13
N ARG A 359 11.77 -24.91 6.70
CA ARG A 359 10.61 -25.00 7.60
C ARG A 359 10.37 -26.40 8.16
N TYR A 360 10.79 -27.43 7.41
CA TYR A 360 10.50 -28.84 7.73
C TYR A 360 11.70 -29.59 8.26
N THR A 361 12.90 -29.23 7.80
CA THR A 361 14.14 -29.90 8.17
C THR A 361 15.34 -28.94 8.20
N PRO A 362 16.25 -29.09 9.14
CA PRO A 362 17.52 -28.33 9.13
C PRO A 362 18.44 -28.75 7.97
N ASN A 363 18.36 -30.01 7.50
CA ASN A 363 19.14 -30.51 6.38
C ASN A 363 18.33 -30.52 5.08
N VAL A 364 18.58 -29.53 4.22
CA VAL A 364 17.88 -29.33 2.94
C VAL A 364 18.29 -30.38 1.88
N VAL A 365 19.46 -31.02 2.04
CA VAL A 365 19.98 -31.95 1.02
C VAL A 365 19.38 -33.35 1.16
N ASP A 366 19.07 -33.75 2.40
CA ASP A 366 18.53 -35.06 2.70
C ASP A 366 17.05 -34.94 3.14
N VAL A 367 16.18 -34.80 2.15
CA VAL A 367 14.74 -34.57 2.37
C VAL A 367 13.89 -35.67 1.76
N SER A 368 12.77 -35.97 2.42
CA SER A 368 11.78 -36.93 1.90
C SER A 368 10.90 -36.26 0.81
N GLU A 369 10.31 -37.11 -0.04
CA GLU A 369 9.32 -36.67 -1.03
C GLU A 369 8.09 -36.01 -0.38
N GLU A 370 7.75 -36.39 0.84
CA GLU A 370 6.66 -35.74 1.61
C GLU A 370 6.99 -34.29 1.93
N HIS A 371 8.24 -33.99 2.33
CA HIS A 371 8.67 -32.60 2.58
C HIS A 371 8.65 -31.74 1.31
N ILE A 372 9.05 -32.31 0.16
CA ILE A 372 9.01 -31.60 -1.13
C ILE A 372 7.57 -31.24 -1.50
N LYS A 373 6.64 -32.18 -1.40
CA LYS A 373 5.22 -31.95 -1.68
C LYS A 373 4.58 -30.97 -0.70
N ALA A 374 4.93 -31.07 0.59
CA ALA A 374 4.46 -30.13 1.60
C ALA A 374 4.96 -28.72 1.33
N ALA A 375 6.24 -28.55 0.99
CA ALA A 375 6.83 -27.27 0.64
C ALA A 375 6.21 -26.66 -0.64
N ALA A 376 5.93 -27.48 -1.65
CA ALA A 376 5.24 -27.04 -2.85
C ALA A 376 3.79 -26.60 -2.56
N LYS A 377 3.07 -27.30 -1.70
CA LYS A 377 1.73 -26.89 -1.26
C LYS A 377 1.78 -25.58 -0.46
N ASP A 378 2.72 -25.45 0.46
CA ASP A 378 2.88 -24.24 1.29
C ASP A 378 3.45 -23.04 0.52
N SER A 379 3.96 -23.24 -0.70
CA SER A 379 4.35 -22.16 -1.59
C SER A 379 3.16 -21.41 -2.22
N ILE A 380 1.95 -21.95 -2.07
CA ILE A 380 0.70 -21.31 -2.51
C ILE A 380 0.11 -20.51 -1.34
N PRO A 381 -0.16 -19.22 -1.50
CA PRO A 381 -0.79 -18.41 -0.46
C PRO A 381 -2.25 -18.86 -0.25
N LYS A 382 -2.82 -18.55 0.94
CA LYS A 382 -4.20 -18.92 1.26
C LYS A 382 -5.20 -18.18 0.37
N VAL A 383 -5.86 -18.92 -0.51
CA VAL A 383 -6.71 -18.41 -1.59
C VAL A 383 -7.94 -17.67 -1.07
N GLY A 384 -8.69 -18.26 -0.14
CA GLY A 384 -9.97 -17.68 0.32
C GLY A 384 -9.85 -16.24 0.84
N PRO A 385 -8.98 -15.94 1.81
CA PRO A 385 -8.78 -14.58 2.30
C PRO A 385 -8.32 -13.60 1.22
N LEU A 386 -7.44 -14.03 0.30
CA LEU A 386 -6.94 -13.18 -0.79
C LEU A 386 -8.04 -12.84 -1.79
N PHE A 387 -8.80 -13.84 -2.21
CA PHE A 387 -9.93 -13.66 -3.12
C PHE A 387 -10.91 -12.61 -2.59
N TRP A 388 -11.33 -12.75 -1.33
CA TRP A 388 -12.32 -11.84 -0.75
C TRP A 388 -11.74 -10.45 -0.46
N ALA A 389 -10.49 -10.34 -0.01
CA ALA A 389 -9.84 -9.04 0.18
C ALA A 389 -9.76 -8.25 -1.13
N PHE A 390 -9.39 -8.92 -2.23
CA PHE A 390 -9.36 -8.30 -3.54
C PHE A 390 -10.75 -7.84 -4.00
N ARG A 391 -11.79 -8.65 -3.83
CA ARG A 391 -13.18 -8.29 -4.17
C ARG A 391 -13.68 -7.10 -3.34
N ILE A 392 -13.36 -7.05 -2.05
CA ILE A 392 -13.70 -5.91 -1.17
C ILE A 392 -13.02 -4.64 -1.65
N MET A 393 -11.71 -4.70 -1.97
CA MET A 393 -10.96 -3.56 -2.51
C MET A 393 -11.62 -3.00 -3.77
N VAL A 394 -11.91 -3.85 -4.74
CA VAL A 394 -12.53 -3.47 -6.02
C VAL A 394 -13.94 -2.92 -5.82
N ALA A 395 -14.75 -3.54 -4.97
CA ALA A 395 -16.11 -3.06 -4.66
C ALA A 395 -16.09 -1.66 -4.02
N CYS A 396 -15.17 -1.40 -3.09
CA CYS A 396 -14.95 -0.07 -2.52
C CYS A 396 -14.55 0.95 -3.61
N GLY A 397 -13.68 0.56 -4.55
CA GLY A 397 -13.29 1.39 -5.69
C GLY A 397 -14.48 1.83 -6.53
N PHE A 398 -15.36 0.91 -6.93
CA PHE A 398 -16.57 1.23 -7.67
C PHE A 398 -17.58 2.06 -6.87
N LEU A 399 -17.71 1.82 -5.56
CA LEU A 399 -18.55 2.68 -4.71
C LEU A 399 -17.99 4.11 -4.61
N MET A 400 -16.67 4.26 -4.51
CA MET A 400 -16.02 5.57 -4.55
C MET A 400 -16.23 6.26 -5.90
N LEU A 401 -16.13 5.53 -7.02
CA LEU A 401 -16.40 6.06 -8.35
C LEU A 401 -17.84 6.61 -8.45
N LEU A 402 -18.80 5.87 -7.92
CA LEU A 402 -20.20 6.31 -7.87
C LEU A 402 -20.36 7.59 -7.04
N ILE A 403 -19.77 7.64 -5.83
CA ILE A 403 -19.86 8.81 -4.94
C ILE A 403 -19.20 10.03 -5.56
N PHE A 404 -17.98 9.90 -6.08
CA PHE A 404 -17.27 11.01 -6.70
C PHE A 404 -17.94 11.46 -8.00
N GLY A 405 -18.40 10.52 -8.83
CA GLY A 405 -19.11 10.83 -10.08
C GLY A 405 -20.40 11.61 -9.84
N LEU A 406 -21.25 11.17 -8.90
CA LEU A 406 -22.48 11.86 -8.55
C LEU A 406 -22.21 13.22 -7.86
N SER A 407 -21.17 13.30 -7.05
CA SER A 407 -20.75 14.53 -6.39
C SER A 407 -20.23 15.54 -7.40
N PHE A 408 -19.38 15.11 -8.34
CA PHE A 408 -18.86 15.94 -9.43
C PHE A 408 -19.98 16.42 -10.37
N TRP A 409 -20.93 15.53 -10.71
CA TRP A 409 -22.12 15.91 -11.46
C TRP A 409 -22.93 17.00 -10.75
N SER A 410 -23.08 16.91 -9.41
CA SER A 410 -23.74 17.93 -8.60
C SER A 410 -22.99 19.28 -8.64
N VAL A 411 -21.64 19.24 -8.71
CA VAL A 411 -20.79 20.44 -8.85
C VAL A 411 -21.03 21.10 -10.21
N ILE A 412 -20.93 20.35 -11.30
CA ILE A 412 -21.14 20.87 -12.67
C ILE A 412 -22.52 21.52 -12.82
N ARG A 413 -23.55 20.90 -12.23
CA ARG A 413 -24.93 21.41 -12.29
C ARG A 413 -25.19 22.55 -11.30
N ASN A 414 -24.20 23.00 -10.54
CA ASN A 414 -24.31 24.00 -9.48
C ASN A 414 -25.39 23.69 -8.44
N ARG A 415 -25.59 22.38 -8.14
CA ARG A 415 -26.63 21.84 -7.24
C ARG A 415 -26.05 21.25 -5.97
N ILE A 416 -24.89 21.75 -5.52
CA ILE A 416 -24.22 21.28 -4.31
C ILE A 416 -25.13 21.55 -3.10
N GLY A 417 -25.45 20.50 -2.36
CA GLY A 417 -26.26 20.58 -1.13
C GLY A 417 -27.76 20.38 -1.32
N GLU A 418 -28.26 20.28 -2.56
CA GLU A 418 -29.69 20.06 -2.80
C GLU A 418 -30.13 18.62 -2.47
N LYS A 419 -29.31 17.62 -2.82
CA LYS A 419 -29.62 16.20 -2.61
C LYS A 419 -29.07 15.68 -1.29
N LYS A 420 -29.89 15.68 -0.23
CA LYS A 420 -29.49 15.21 1.11
C LYS A 420 -29.01 13.75 1.13
N TRP A 421 -29.57 12.89 0.27
CA TRP A 421 -29.15 11.49 0.20
C TRP A 421 -27.70 11.36 -0.29
N LEU A 422 -27.28 12.17 -1.28
CA LEU A 422 -25.92 12.18 -1.79
C LEU A 422 -24.93 12.68 -0.73
N LEU A 423 -25.30 13.72 0.03
CA LEU A 423 -24.48 14.20 1.15
C LEU A 423 -24.33 13.15 2.25
N ARG A 424 -25.40 12.39 2.55
CA ARG A 424 -25.29 11.26 3.49
C ARG A 424 -24.40 10.17 2.96
N LEU A 425 -24.54 9.82 1.67
CA LEU A 425 -23.68 8.82 1.01
C LEU A 425 -22.21 9.25 1.06
N ALA A 426 -21.89 10.51 0.76
CA ALA A 426 -20.54 11.04 0.86
C ALA A 426 -20.00 11.01 2.31
N MET A 427 -20.83 11.36 3.29
CA MET A 427 -20.44 11.34 4.71
C MET A 427 -20.17 9.92 5.22
N PHE A 428 -21.04 8.97 4.92
CA PHE A 428 -20.85 7.57 5.32
C PHE A 428 -19.81 6.84 4.44
N GLY A 429 -19.46 7.41 3.30
CA GLY A 429 -18.39 6.93 2.42
C GLY A 429 -16.97 7.16 2.95
N ILE A 430 -16.79 7.99 4.00
CA ILE A 430 -15.46 8.29 4.55
C ILE A 430 -14.60 7.02 4.80
N PRO A 431 -15.09 5.91 5.37
CA PRO A 431 -14.28 4.72 5.62
C PRO A 431 -13.90 3.92 4.37
N LEU A 432 -14.59 4.09 3.22
CA LEU A 432 -14.39 3.26 2.04
C LEU A 432 -12.94 3.22 1.54
N PRO A 433 -12.22 4.35 1.38
CA PRO A 433 -10.86 4.31 0.92
C PRO A 433 -9.93 3.58 1.91
N TRP A 434 -10.13 3.71 3.23
CA TRP A 434 -9.34 2.95 4.21
C TRP A 434 -9.58 1.44 4.10
N ILE A 435 -10.83 1.01 3.97
CA ILE A 435 -11.16 -0.41 3.74
C ILE A 435 -10.47 -0.90 2.46
N ALA A 436 -10.48 -0.09 1.40
CA ALA A 436 -9.86 -0.45 0.13
C ALA A 436 -8.33 -0.56 0.23
N VAL A 437 -7.66 0.39 0.87
CA VAL A 437 -6.19 0.38 0.96
C VAL A 437 -5.68 -0.72 1.90
N GLU A 438 -6.37 -0.99 3.00
CA GLU A 438 -6.04 -2.10 3.90
C GLU A 438 -6.23 -3.46 3.22
N ALA A 439 -7.35 -3.63 2.50
CA ALA A 439 -7.57 -4.83 1.70
C ALA A 439 -6.51 -4.98 0.58
N GLY A 440 -6.12 -3.87 -0.07
CA GLY A 440 -5.08 -3.84 -1.09
C GLY A 440 -3.70 -4.23 -0.55
N TRP A 441 -3.31 -3.72 0.61
CA TRP A 441 -2.07 -4.12 1.28
C TRP A 441 -2.09 -5.58 1.71
N PHE A 442 -3.23 -6.06 2.23
CA PHE A 442 -3.40 -7.48 2.53
C PHE A 442 -3.17 -8.34 1.27
N VAL A 443 -3.77 -7.98 0.14
CA VAL A 443 -3.54 -8.68 -1.14
C VAL A 443 -2.08 -8.62 -1.55
N ALA A 444 -1.43 -7.47 -1.46
CA ALA A 444 -0.05 -7.27 -1.89
C ALA A 444 0.94 -8.12 -1.08
N GLU A 445 0.83 -8.10 0.26
CA GLU A 445 1.84 -8.66 1.16
C GLU A 445 1.50 -10.10 1.61
N TYR A 446 0.24 -10.37 1.90
CA TYR A 446 -0.19 -11.73 2.22
C TYR A 446 -0.17 -12.64 0.98
N GLY A 447 -0.49 -12.07 -0.20
CA GLY A 447 -0.38 -12.77 -1.49
C GLY A 447 1.05 -13.10 -1.91
N ARG A 448 2.06 -12.43 -1.33
CA ARG A 448 3.47 -12.76 -1.56
C ARG A 448 3.95 -13.94 -0.71
N GLN A 449 3.24 -14.28 0.35
CA GLN A 449 3.65 -15.39 1.22
C GLN A 449 3.66 -16.72 0.46
N PRO A 450 4.64 -17.63 0.78
CA PRO A 450 5.53 -17.63 1.97
C PRO A 450 6.84 -16.84 1.80
N TRP A 451 6.92 -15.92 0.90
CA TRP A 451 8.14 -15.20 0.55
C TRP A 451 8.27 -13.87 1.28
N ALA A 452 9.44 -13.61 1.87
CA ALA A 452 9.87 -12.26 2.24
C ALA A 452 10.36 -11.47 1.01
N ILE A 453 11.08 -12.14 0.10
CA ILE A 453 11.44 -11.63 -1.22
C ILE A 453 11.00 -12.68 -2.24
N GLY A 454 10.21 -12.26 -3.22
CA GLY A 454 9.59 -13.14 -4.20
C GLY A 454 10.55 -14.19 -4.78
N GLU A 455 10.26 -15.47 -4.56
CA GLU A 455 10.99 -16.64 -5.04
C GLU A 455 12.47 -16.76 -4.60
N ILE A 456 13.01 -15.78 -3.84
CA ILE A 456 14.41 -15.73 -3.41
C ILE A 456 14.58 -16.06 -1.93
N LEU A 457 13.81 -15.40 -1.05
CA LEU A 457 13.95 -15.55 0.40
C LEU A 457 12.63 -15.91 1.07
N PRO A 458 12.48 -17.15 1.57
CA PRO A 458 11.32 -17.51 2.37
C PRO A 458 11.24 -16.76 3.69
N THR A 459 10.03 -16.38 4.11
CA THR A 459 9.77 -15.72 5.38
C THR A 459 10.29 -16.52 6.59
N ALA A 460 10.23 -17.85 6.49
CA ALA A 460 10.71 -18.76 7.54
C ALA A 460 12.20 -18.64 7.89
N VAL A 461 13.02 -18.08 6.99
CA VAL A 461 14.47 -17.90 7.19
C VAL A 461 14.88 -16.43 7.25
N ALA A 462 13.90 -15.51 7.23
CA ALA A 462 14.14 -14.06 7.14
C ALA A 462 14.04 -13.35 8.50
N HIS A 463 13.35 -13.95 9.48
CA HIS A 463 13.10 -13.36 10.79
C HIS A 463 14.33 -13.44 11.73
N SER A 464 14.37 -12.56 12.73
CA SER A 464 15.41 -12.58 13.79
C SER A 464 15.23 -13.76 14.75
N SER A 465 16.30 -14.12 15.45
CA SER A 465 16.30 -15.16 16.52
C SER A 465 15.71 -14.61 17.82
N LEU A 466 14.42 -14.25 17.83
CA LEU A 466 13.71 -13.78 19.02
C LEU A 466 12.96 -14.93 19.69
N SER A 467 12.76 -14.83 21.01
CA SER A 467 11.88 -15.75 21.71
C SER A 467 10.40 -15.42 21.47
N ILE A 468 9.54 -16.41 21.68
CA ILE A 468 8.07 -16.21 21.60
C ILE A 468 7.61 -15.15 22.59
N VAL A 469 8.25 -15.09 23.79
CA VAL A 469 7.92 -14.10 24.83
C VAL A 469 8.26 -12.70 24.38
N ASP A 470 9.45 -12.49 23.78
CA ASP A 470 9.87 -11.19 23.24
C ASP A 470 8.93 -10.70 22.12
N LEU A 471 8.51 -11.62 21.23
CA LEU A 471 7.57 -11.31 20.16
C LEU A 471 6.19 -10.91 20.70
N ILE A 472 5.64 -11.66 21.65
CA ILE A 472 4.34 -11.32 22.23
C ILE A 472 4.41 -10.01 23.00
N PHE A 473 5.48 -9.77 23.76
CA PHE A 473 5.66 -8.54 24.51
C PHE A 473 5.79 -7.32 23.59
N SER A 474 6.67 -7.37 22.58
CA SER A 474 6.86 -6.28 21.64
C SER A 474 5.60 -6.03 20.76
N MET A 475 4.90 -7.08 20.36
CA MET A 475 3.62 -6.97 19.65
C MET A 475 2.55 -6.31 20.51
N ALA A 476 2.41 -6.69 21.77
CA ALA A 476 1.46 -6.07 22.70
C ALA A 476 1.78 -4.58 22.94
N LEU A 477 3.07 -4.24 23.07
CA LEU A 477 3.52 -2.85 23.23
C LEU A 477 3.20 -2.02 21.98
N ILE A 478 3.54 -2.50 20.79
CA ILE A 478 3.27 -1.81 19.51
C ILE A 478 1.76 -1.64 19.30
N CYS A 479 0.98 -2.71 19.43
CA CYS A 479 -0.47 -2.64 19.28
C CYS A 479 -1.11 -1.71 20.29
N GLY A 480 -0.66 -1.73 21.55
CA GLY A 480 -1.15 -0.85 22.60
C GLY A 480 -0.87 0.63 22.29
N LEU A 481 0.37 0.93 21.90
CA LEU A 481 0.80 2.29 21.55
C LEU A 481 0.05 2.81 20.30
N TYR A 482 -0.05 2.01 19.25
CA TYR A 482 -0.70 2.41 18.01
C TYR A 482 -2.22 2.56 18.18
N THR A 483 -2.84 1.69 18.99
CA THR A 483 -4.26 1.86 19.36
C THR A 483 -4.46 3.16 20.12
N LEU A 484 -3.56 3.51 21.04
CA LEU A 484 -3.60 4.80 21.74
C LEU A 484 -3.48 5.97 20.76
N PHE A 485 -2.56 5.91 19.81
CA PHE A 485 -2.40 6.93 18.76
C PHE A 485 -3.66 7.08 17.92
N LEU A 486 -4.24 5.97 17.48
CA LEU A 486 -5.49 5.97 16.71
C LEU A 486 -6.65 6.58 17.50
N VAL A 487 -6.79 6.25 18.79
CA VAL A 487 -7.83 6.82 19.66
C VAL A 487 -7.63 8.33 19.81
N ILE A 488 -6.39 8.79 20.02
CA ILE A 488 -6.07 10.22 20.11
C ILE A 488 -6.41 10.92 18.79
N GLU A 489 -6.01 10.34 17.66
CA GLU A 489 -6.32 10.92 16.35
C GLU A 489 -7.83 11.03 16.13
N LEU A 490 -8.56 9.94 16.26
CA LEU A 490 -10.01 9.94 16.08
C LEU A 490 -10.70 10.97 17.00
N PHE A 491 -10.27 11.04 18.26
CA PHE A 491 -10.79 12.04 19.20
C PHE A 491 -10.54 13.47 18.70
N LEU A 492 -9.32 13.77 18.27
CA LEU A 492 -8.94 15.11 17.79
C LEU A 492 -9.63 15.42 16.45
N MET A 493 -9.66 14.47 15.51
CA MET A 493 -10.33 14.62 14.23
C MET A 493 -11.83 14.92 14.40
N PHE A 494 -12.53 14.12 15.21
CA PHE A 494 -13.94 14.35 15.51
C PHE A 494 -14.16 15.68 16.22
N LYS A 495 -13.32 16.02 17.19
CA LYS A 495 -13.41 17.28 17.95
C LYS A 495 -13.30 18.50 17.01
N PHE A 496 -12.25 18.53 16.15
CA PHE A 496 -12.00 19.68 15.29
C PHE A 496 -12.94 19.70 14.07
N ALA A 497 -13.30 18.56 13.50
CA ALA A 497 -14.31 18.49 12.45
C ALA A 497 -15.69 18.98 12.96
N ARG A 498 -16.09 18.63 14.21
CA ARG A 498 -17.34 19.14 14.78
C ARG A 498 -17.30 20.64 15.09
N LYS A 499 -16.18 21.17 15.55
CA LYS A 499 -16.01 22.61 15.77
C LYS A 499 -16.05 23.40 14.47
N GLY A 500 -15.54 22.83 13.40
CA GLY A 500 -15.47 23.44 12.09
C GLY A 500 -14.42 24.55 11.98
N PRO A 501 -14.46 25.35 10.91
CA PRO A 501 -13.50 26.44 10.63
C PRO A 501 -13.37 27.47 11.74
N SER A 502 -14.42 27.71 12.51
CA SER A 502 -14.39 28.60 13.69
C SER A 502 -13.40 28.18 14.77
N SER A 503 -12.92 26.93 14.76
CA SER A 503 -11.90 26.41 15.69
C SER A 503 -10.51 27.03 15.49
N LEU A 504 -10.27 27.76 14.39
CA LEU A 504 -8.98 28.35 14.06
C LEU A 504 -8.70 29.67 14.81
N LYS A 505 -9.59 30.18 15.64
CA LYS A 505 -9.53 31.52 16.24
C LYS A 505 -9.46 32.66 15.21
N THR A 506 -9.73 32.37 13.94
CA THR A 506 -9.68 33.34 12.83
C THR A 506 -10.94 34.20 12.74
N GLY A 507 -11.89 34.00 13.66
CA GLY A 507 -13.16 34.71 13.66
C GLY A 507 -14.13 34.19 12.60
N ARG A 508 -15.19 34.96 12.38
CA ARG A 508 -16.15 34.70 11.29
C ARG A 508 -15.47 34.98 9.95
N TYR A 509 -15.82 34.23 8.92
CA TYR A 509 -15.34 34.52 7.56
C TYR A 509 -15.76 35.92 7.14
N HIS A 510 -14.83 36.72 6.61
CA HIS A 510 -15.08 38.11 6.25
C HIS A 510 -16.29 38.28 5.31
N TYR A 511 -16.53 37.33 4.42
CA TYR A 511 -17.69 37.40 3.51
C TYR A 511 -19.02 37.00 4.18
N GLU A 512 -19.03 36.24 5.27
CA GLU A 512 -20.26 35.98 6.06
C GLU A 512 -20.68 37.22 6.83
N GLN A 513 -19.74 38.03 7.29
CA GLN A 513 -20.01 39.32 7.90
C GLN A 513 -20.62 40.30 6.90
N GLN A 514 -20.15 40.29 5.64
CA GLN A 514 -20.72 41.16 4.59
C GLN A 514 -22.15 40.73 4.22
N ASN A 515 -22.44 39.43 4.15
CA ASN A 515 -23.79 38.94 3.85
C ASN A 515 -24.79 39.21 4.98
N ILE A 516 -24.37 39.11 6.25
CA ILE A 516 -25.24 39.46 7.40
C ILE A 516 -25.54 40.94 7.43
N SER A 517 -24.60 41.80 7.03
CA SER A 517 -24.82 43.23 6.92
C SER A 517 -25.73 43.62 5.75
N SER A 518 -25.71 42.84 4.64
CA SER A 518 -26.59 43.09 3.48
C SER A 518 -27.99 42.50 3.60
N GLU A 519 -28.21 41.54 4.48
CA GLU A 519 -29.56 41.04 4.82
C GLU A 519 -30.28 41.88 5.89
N ASN A 520 -29.56 42.77 6.59
CA ASN A 520 -30.09 43.69 7.58
C ASN A 520 -30.20 45.15 7.08
N THR A 521 -29.91 45.41 5.83
CA THR A 521 -30.18 46.66 5.12
C THR A 521 -31.17 46.43 3.99
#